data_69db5203229636863eb2942e3e1b1421
#
_entry.id   69db5203229636863eb2942e3e1b1421
#
_cell.length_a   1.000
_cell.length_b   1.000
_cell.length_c   1.000
_cell.angle_alpha   90.00
_cell.angle_beta   90.00
_cell.angle_gamma   90.00
#
_symmetry.space_group_name_H-M   'P 1'
#
loop_
_entity.id
_entity.type
_entity.pdbx_description
1 polymer ?
#
loop_
_entity_poly.entity_id
_entity_poly.type
_entity_poly.pdbx_seq_one_letter_code
_entity_poly.pdbx_strand_id
1 'polypeptide(L)'
;MTSTLHLFIALCVLLQLSPSSHATFVSIDCGSSESFTDQNNIRWVGDDSYIQHGVPQQVYLGSNDPLSTLRVFPNGKKHCYSIKVQEGEKVLARASFYYGNYDDKFSPPIFDLQFDGNYWATVNTSNYYYVDYEAIYVTKGNFTSICVAQTMPKMLPFISSLELRSLDPKMYSHVDSNHALILQWRYAFGGNQTIRYPDDMYDRIWRAADGIGLSEIHNQFSRIDMTTSEDVPPESALQNAIVSTSTNHYIQFINRFPSKKQVPVYITTYFSELIPTAVGNRSFQMYIDNNKFSTPIVPPFGQVKELYVTNVTASSDTSFVLQATQTSTLPPLINALEVYTISNALTAGTDSRDVEGLLQLQFAFEVLVEWSGDPCLPYPYSWDWIQCTTDPTPRVIALYLSGFDLRGELPDFSSMDALETIDLHNNTIEGPIPDFLGLLPKLKTLNLSHNRFNGSIPPSLKNTKIEIDTTNNCLSGMKCPLLFDTQPPPPPPQLFLGDETNSPPPPLLLSGDEPSGNGSMKRDLSLIR
;
A
#
# COMPACT_ATOMS: atom_id res chain seq x y z
N MET A 1 15.92 10.31 54.62
CA MET A 1 15.66 11.26 53.51
C MET A 1 16.35 10.87 52.18
N THR A 2 17.44 10.14 52.18
CA THR A 2 18.17 9.75 50.95
C THR A 2 17.54 8.58 50.19
N SER A 3 16.83 7.65 50.86
CA SER A 3 16.24 6.47 50.24
C SER A 3 14.96 6.77 49.41
N THR A 4 14.18 7.75 49.84
CA THR A 4 12.97 8.17 49.12
C THR A 4 13.28 8.99 47.84
N LEU A 5 14.41 9.72 47.85
CA LEU A 5 14.84 10.48 46.67
C LEU A 5 15.33 9.56 45.53
N HIS A 6 16.00 8.46 45.88
CA HIS A 6 16.46 7.47 44.89
C HIS A 6 15.31 6.68 44.26
N LEU A 7 14.26 6.41 45.04
CA LEU A 7 13.03 5.76 44.51
C LEU A 7 12.27 6.67 43.57
N PHE A 8 12.21 7.97 43.86
CA PHE A 8 11.56 8.97 42.97
C PHE A 8 12.33 9.16 41.66
N ILE A 9 13.67 9.23 41.72
CA ILE A 9 14.52 9.34 40.51
C ILE A 9 14.43 8.06 39.67
N ALA A 10 14.41 6.88 40.28
CA ALA A 10 14.21 5.61 39.54
C ALA A 10 12.82 5.50 38.91
N LEU A 11 11.78 6.01 39.59
CA LEU A 11 10.41 6.04 39.04
C LEU A 11 10.27 7.07 37.89
N CYS A 12 10.92 8.24 38.00
CA CYS A 12 10.96 9.22 36.92
C CYS A 12 11.77 8.73 35.69
N VAL A 13 12.84 7.97 35.91
CA VAL A 13 13.64 7.38 34.81
C VAL A 13 12.88 6.23 34.13
N LEU A 14 12.12 5.43 34.90
CA LEU A 14 11.26 4.38 34.33
C LEU A 14 10.05 4.94 33.55
N LEU A 15 9.54 6.13 33.91
CA LEU A 15 8.49 6.82 33.18
C LEU A 15 8.99 7.48 31.88
N GLN A 16 10.31 7.70 31.73
CA GLN A 16 10.91 8.24 30.49
C GLN A 16 11.36 7.16 29.51
N LEU A 17 11.27 5.87 29.87
CA LEU A 17 11.63 4.72 29.01
C LEU A 17 10.42 4.01 28.42
N SER A 18 9.21 4.57 28.52
CA SER A 18 8.15 4.17 27.62
C SER A 18 8.57 4.66 26.22
N PRO A 19 8.83 3.79 25.23
CA PRO A 19 8.89 4.26 23.87
C PRO A 19 7.53 4.92 23.60
N SER A 20 7.51 6.23 23.38
CA SER A 20 6.33 6.87 22.83
C SER A 20 6.09 6.17 21.51
N SER A 21 5.13 5.24 21.49
CA SER A 21 4.64 4.65 20.25
C SER A 21 4.00 5.81 19.46
N HIS A 22 4.80 6.46 18.64
CA HIS A 22 4.24 7.42 17.71
C HIS A 22 3.40 6.63 16.72
N ALA A 23 2.09 6.81 16.81
CA ALA A 23 1.16 6.25 15.84
C ALA A 23 1.60 6.67 14.42
N THR A 24 1.67 5.72 13.51
CA THR A 24 2.07 5.97 12.12
C THR A 24 1.02 6.85 11.43
N PHE A 25 1.43 8.04 10.98
CA PHE A 25 0.60 8.96 10.19
C PHE A 25 1.48 9.56 9.10
N VAL A 26 1.57 8.86 7.99
CA VAL A 26 2.45 9.19 6.86
C VAL A 26 1.61 9.50 5.63
N SER A 27 1.96 10.59 4.93
CA SER A 27 1.34 10.98 3.65
C SER A 27 2.43 11.38 2.69
N ILE A 28 2.57 10.64 1.60
CA ILE A 28 3.63 10.77 0.60
C ILE A 28 3.02 11.29 -0.69
N ASP A 29 3.55 12.41 -1.17
CA ASP A 29 3.28 12.99 -2.48
C ASP A 29 4.28 12.42 -3.47
N CYS A 30 3.84 11.42 -4.27
CA CYS A 30 4.73 10.67 -5.13
C CYS A 30 5.12 11.47 -6.38
N GLY A 31 6.43 11.46 -6.68
CA GLY A 31 7.00 12.27 -7.77
C GLY A 31 7.28 13.72 -7.38
N SER A 32 7.17 14.07 -6.11
CA SER A 32 7.52 15.38 -5.55
C SER A 32 8.73 15.28 -4.63
N SER A 33 9.54 16.33 -4.57
CA SER A 33 10.62 16.52 -3.57
C SER A 33 10.20 17.49 -2.45
N GLU A 34 9.04 18.13 -2.58
CA GLU A 34 8.58 19.17 -1.67
C GLU A 34 7.64 18.65 -0.57
N SER A 35 7.42 19.45 0.45
CA SER A 35 6.45 19.17 1.52
C SER A 35 5.45 20.32 1.60
N PHE A 36 4.18 19.99 1.82
CA PHE A 36 3.12 20.97 2.03
C PHE A 36 2.09 20.44 3.04
N THR A 37 1.18 21.31 3.44
CA THR A 37 0.00 20.95 4.23
C THR A 37 -1.24 21.24 3.41
N ASP A 38 -2.13 20.26 3.29
CA ASP A 38 -3.36 20.40 2.52
C ASP A 38 -4.47 21.12 3.32
N GLN A 39 -5.63 21.29 2.69
CA GLN A 39 -6.81 21.94 3.29
C GLN A 39 -7.39 21.18 4.50
N ASN A 40 -7.06 19.90 4.67
CA ASN A 40 -7.47 19.06 5.80
C ASN A 40 -6.43 19.06 6.92
N ASN A 41 -5.41 19.93 6.88
CA ASN A 41 -4.26 19.95 7.79
C ASN A 41 -3.43 18.65 7.78
N ILE A 42 -3.43 17.90 6.69
CA ILE A 42 -2.57 16.74 6.49
C ILE A 42 -1.25 17.24 5.89
N ARG A 43 -0.14 16.87 6.55
CA ARG A 43 1.21 17.16 6.04
C ARG A 43 1.62 16.08 5.04
N TRP A 44 1.87 16.49 3.82
CA TRP A 44 2.42 15.69 2.75
C TRP A 44 3.93 15.91 2.63
N VAL A 45 4.66 14.84 2.33
CA VAL A 45 6.11 14.87 2.08
C VAL A 45 6.42 14.26 0.73
N GLY A 46 7.45 14.76 0.05
CA GLY A 46 7.92 14.16 -1.20
C GLY A 46 8.46 12.75 -1.00
N ASP A 47 8.55 11.99 -2.08
CA ASP A 47 8.88 10.56 -2.04
C ASP A 47 10.37 10.23 -2.20
N ASP A 48 11.26 11.22 -2.35
CA ASP A 48 12.70 10.98 -2.57
C ASP A 48 13.40 10.20 -1.43
N SER A 49 12.85 10.23 -0.21
CA SER A 49 13.37 9.45 0.93
C SER A 49 12.89 8.01 0.96
N TYR A 50 11.91 7.65 0.14
CA TYR A 50 11.27 6.34 0.12
C TYR A 50 11.62 5.52 -1.12
N ILE A 51 11.96 6.19 -2.23
CA ILE A 51 12.29 5.55 -3.49
C ILE A 51 13.27 6.42 -4.29
N GLN A 52 14.31 5.81 -4.88
CA GLN A 52 15.39 6.52 -5.57
C GLN A 52 15.29 6.42 -7.10
N HIS A 53 14.39 5.61 -7.63
CA HIS A 53 14.20 5.37 -9.05
C HIS A 53 12.79 5.72 -9.52
N GLY A 54 12.55 5.63 -10.83
CA GLY A 54 11.33 6.13 -11.46
C GLY A 54 11.46 7.58 -11.91
N VAL A 55 10.50 8.05 -12.66
CA VAL A 55 10.49 9.37 -13.29
C VAL A 55 9.33 10.19 -12.73
N PRO A 56 9.60 11.35 -12.07
CA PRO A 56 8.55 12.23 -11.62
C PRO A 56 7.83 12.87 -12.82
N GLN A 57 6.52 12.99 -12.73
CA GLN A 57 5.65 13.63 -13.71
C GLN A 57 4.66 14.56 -13.00
N GLN A 58 4.13 15.52 -13.75
CA GLN A 58 3.14 16.47 -13.24
C GLN A 58 1.88 16.41 -14.08
N VAL A 59 0.73 16.55 -13.41
CA VAL A 59 -0.57 16.76 -14.00
C VAL A 59 -1.22 17.98 -13.35
N TYR A 60 -2.01 18.73 -14.09
CA TYR A 60 -2.57 19.95 -13.54
C TYR A 60 -3.91 19.68 -12.83
N LEU A 61 -3.92 19.79 -11.49
CA LEU A 61 -5.15 19.75 -10.67
C LEU A 61 -5.30 20.96 -9.74
N GLY A 62 -4.22 21.66 -9.46
CA GLY A 62 -4.17 22.78 -8.52
C GLY A 62 -2.93 22.75 -7.64
N SER A 63 -2.67 23.83 -6.90
CA SER A 63 -1.58 23.89 -5.93
C SER A 63 -1.96 23.13 -4.67
N ASN A 64 -0.98 22.42 -4.06
CA ASN A 64 -1.13 21.68 -2.81
C ASN A 64 -2.14 20.50 -2.88
N ASP A 65 -2.27 19.89 -4.05
CA ASP A 65 -3.03 18.66 -4.24
C ASP A 65 -2.05 17.51 -4.50
N PRO A 66 -2.01 16.46 -3.66
CA PRO A 66 -1.06 15.34 -3.80
C PRO A 66 -1.31 14.50 -5.06
N LEU A 67 -2.40 14.75 -5.79
CA LEU A 67 -2.66 14.12 -7.09
C LEU A 67 -2.12 14.93 -8.27
N SER A 68 -1.49 16.10 -8.02
CA SER A 68 -0.87 16.94 -9.06
C SER A 68 0.48 16.41 -9.53
N THR A 69 1.08 15.48 -8.80
CA THR A 69 2.33 14.80 -9.16
C THR A 69 2.12 13.29 -9.18
N LEU A 70 3.02 12.60 -9.84
CA LEU A 70 3.06 11.14 -9.86
C LEU A 70 4.47 10.65 -10.19
N ARG A 71 4.85 9.46 -9.73
CA ARG A 71 6.09 8.78 -10.10
C ARG A 71 5.79 7.60 -11.02
N VAL A 72 6.38 7.61 -12.21
CA VAL A 72 6.23 6.57 -13.24
C VAL A 72 7.44 5.65 -13.23
N PHE A 73 7.25 4.37 -13.45
CA PHE A 73 8.31 3.36 -13.47
C PHE A 73 8.47 2.75 -14.87
N PRO A 74 9.40 3.27 -15.69
CA PRO A 74 9.59 2.81 -17.07
C PRO A 74 10.37 1.50 -17.19
N ASN A 75 11.18 1.15 -16.18
CA ASN A 75 12.05 -0.02 -16.17
C ASN A 75 11.74 -0.90 -14.96
N GLY A 76 12.01 -2.20 -15.08
CA GLY A 76 11.73 -3.19 -14.02
C GLY A 76 10.26 -3.60 -13.96
N LYS A 77 9.98 -4.66 -13.21
CA LYS A 77 8.62 -5.24 -13.12
C LYS A 77 7.88 -4.85 -11.86
N LYS A 78 8.60 -4.59 -10.75
CA LYS A 78 8.04 -4.29 -9.43
C LYS A 78 8.82 -3.15 -8.77
N HIS A 79 8.10 -2.19 -8.20
CA HIS A 79 8.66 -1.01 -7.55
C HIS A 79 7.95 -0.78 -6.23
N CYS A 80 8.70 -0.66 -5.14
CA CYS A 80 8.15 -0.65 -3.79
C CYS A 80 8.60 0.57 -3.00
N TYR A 81 7.65 1.15 -2.27
CA TYR A 81 7.89 2.11 -1.20
C TYR A 81 8.02 1.34 0.11
N SER A 82 9.12 1.51 0.82
CA SER A 82 9.35 0.89 2.12
C SER A 82 9.11 1.92 3.22
N ILE A 83 8.12 1.68 4.08
CA ILE A 83 7.69 2.61 5.12
C ILE A 83 7.92 1.98 6.48
N LYS A 84 8.57 2.75 7.37
CA LYS A 84 8.84 2.30 8.74
C LYS A 84 7.54 2.26 9.55
N VAL A 85 7.31 1.15 10.24
CA VAL A 85 6.17 0.86 11.11
C VAL A 85 6.63 0.14 12.37
N GLN A 86 5.71 -0.22 13.25
CA GLN A 86 5.98 -1.15 14.35
C GLN A 86 5.49 -2.54 13.95
N GLU A 87 6.24 -3.58 14.36
CA GLU A 87 5.78 -4.96 14.21
C GLU A 87 4.48 -5.17 15.00
N GLY A 88 3.47 -5.78 14.38
CA GLY A 88 2.17 -6.02 14.98
C GLY A 88 1.24 -4.80 14.98
N GLU A 89 1.63 -3.70 14.35
CA GLU A 89 0.79 -2.51 14.20
C GLU A 89 -0.34 -2.78 13.19
N LYS A 90 -1.59 -2.45 13.57
CA LYS A 90 -2.71 -2.45 12.63
C LYS A 90 -2.70 -1.14 11.85
N VAL A 91 -2.61 -1.24 10.53
CA VAL A 91 -2.49 -0.08 9.65
C VAL A 91 -3.57 -0.07 8.58
N LEU A 92 -3.99 1.14 8.23
CA LEU A 92 -4.71 1.45 7.01
C LEU A 92 -3.71 2.01 6.01
N ALA A 93 -3.53 1.31 4.90
CA ALA A 93 -2.76 1.79 3.76
C ALA A 93 -3.72 2.26 2.65
N ARG A 94 -3.44 3.43 2.06
CA ARG A 94 -4.19 3.97 0.91
C ARG A 94 -3.24 4.41 -0.16
N ALA A 95 -3.44 3.90 -1.39
CA ALA A 95 -2.70 4.31 -2.59
C ALA A 95 -3.66 4.95 -3.58
N SER A 96 -3.28 6.12 -4.12
CA SER A 96 -4.12 6.88 -5.06
C SER A 96 -3.39 7.08 -6.38
N PHE A 97 -4.17 7.05 -7.46
CA PHE A 97 -3.68 7.06 -8.83
C PHE A 97 -4.50 8.03 -9.68
N TYR A 98 -3.87 9.07 -10.18
CA TYR A 98 -4.47 9.97 -11.15
C TYR A 98 -3.60 10.01 -12.41
N TYR A 99 -4.10 9.41 -13.50
CA TYR A 99 -3.35 9.35 -14.76
C TYR A 99 -3.20 10.74 -15.40
N GLY A 100 -4.29 11.56 -15.40
CA GLY A 100 -4.28 12.93 -15.88
C GLY A 100 -3.70 13.11 -17.29
N ASN A 101 -3.53 12.00 -18.04
CA ASN A 101 -2.91 11.97 -19.37
C ASN A 101 -1.48 12.55 -19.39
N TYR A 102 -0.68 12.29 -18.37
CA TYR A 102 0.68 12.84 -18.18
C TYR A 102 1.64 12.59 -19.36
N ASP A 103 1.37 11.59 -20.18
CA ASP A 103 2.22 11.16 -21.31
C ASP A 103 1.60 11.43 -22.69
N ASP A 104 0.50 12.19 -22.73
CA ASP A 104 -0.25 12.58 -23.95
C ASP A 104 -0.76 11.43 -24.83
N LYS A 105 -0.84 10.20 -24.27
CA LYS A 105 -1.24 9.01 -25.04
C LYS A 105 -2.72 8.66 -24.95
N PHE A 106 -3.48 9.26 -24.03
CA PHE A 106 -4.88 8.92 -23.72
C PHE A 106 -5.12 7.41 -23.50
N SER A 107 -4.09 6.74 -22.97
CA SER A 107 -4.09 5.29 -22.75
C SER A 107 -3.73 4.98 -21.30
N PRO A 108 -4.71 5.11 -20.36
CA PRO A 108 -4.47 4.88 -18.96
C PRO A 108 -4.03 3.43 -18.71
N PRO A 109 -2.90 3.20 -18.00
CA PRO A 109 -2.36 1.87 -17.81
C PRO A 109 -3.14 1.05 -16.78
N ILE A 110 -3.01 -0.27 -16.89
CA ILE A 110 -3.51 -1.26 -15.93
C ILE A 110 -2.30 -2.00 -15.37
N PHE A 111 -2.20 -2.11 -14.04
CA PHE A 111 -1.09 -2.77 -13.35
C PHE A 111 -1.53 -3.28 -11.98
N ASP A 112 -0.70 -4.07 -11.31
CA ASP A 112 -1.04 -4.61 -10.00
C ASP A 112 -0.49 -3.74 -8.86
N LEU A 113 -1.26 -3.66 -7.77
CA LEU A 113 -0.90 -3.08 -6.48
C LEU A 113 -0.72 -4.22 -5.48
N GLN A 114 0.32 -4.12 -4.65
CA GLN A 114 0.74 -5.17 -3.72
C GLN A 114 1.17 -4.55 -2.38
N PHE A 115 1.12 -5.31 -1.28
CA PHE A 115 1.71 -4.95 0.00
C PHE A 115 2.36 -6.19 0.64
N ASP A 116 3.53 -6.04 1.22
CA ASP A 116 4.26 -7.09 1.97
C ASP A 116 4.25 -8.47 1.29
N GLY A 117 4.55 -8.51 -0.02
CA GLY A 117 4.54 -9.74 -0.81
C GLY A 117 3.14 -10.30 -1.11
N ASN A 118 2.06 -9.59 -0.78
CA ASN A 118 0.69 -9.99 -1.05
C ASN A 118 0.08 -9.18 -2.19
N TYR A 119 -0.76 -9.81 -3.00
CA TYR A 119 -1.59 -9.14 -3.97
C TYR A 119 -2.68 -8.32 -3.26
N TRP A 120 -2.84 -7.07 -3.66
CA TRP A 120 -3.86 -6.17 -3.13
C TRP A 120 -5.00 -5.98 -4.13
N ALA A 121 -4.69 -5.42 -5.29
CA ALA A 121 -5.69 -5.12 -6.31
C ALA A 121 -5.03 -4.97 -7.69
N THR A 122 -5.81 -5.12 -8.75
CA THR A 122 -5.44 -4.62 -10.08
C THR A 122 -5.94 -3.18 -10.20
N VAL A 123 -5.00 -2.25 -10.36
CA VAL A 123 -5.27 -0.83 -10.56
C VAL A 123 -5.74 -0.61 -11.98
N ASN A 124 -6.98 -0.11 -12.13
CA ASN A 124 -7.56 0.25 -13.42
C ASN A 124 -7.70 1.78 -13.46
N THR A 125 -6.74 2.45 -14.09
CA THR A 125 -6.69 3.92 -14.13
C THR A 125 -7.62 4.52 -15.16
N SER A 126 -7.88 5.83 -15.07
CA SER A 126 -8.82 6.55 -15.93
C SER A 126 -8.23 7.88 -16.40
N ASN A 127 -8.63 8.32 -17.60
CA ASN A 127 -8.32 9.66 -18.09
C ASN A 127 -9.07 10.79 -17.35
N TYR A 128 -10.19 10.49 -16.68
CA TYR A 128 -11.14 11.50 -16.23
C TYR A 128 -11.26 11.62 -14.71
N TYR A 129 -10.85 10.59 -13.95
CA TYR A 129 -10.96 10.57 -12.49
C TYR A 129 -9.81 9.79 -11.87
N TYR A 130 -9.49 10.13 -10.65
CA TYR A 130 -8.53 9.35 -9.85
C TYR A 130 -9.20 8.09 -9.31
N VAL A 131 -8.41 7.09 -9.00
CA VAL A 131 -8.82 5.89 -8.28
C VAL A 131 -7.97 5.74 -7.02
N ASP A 132 -8.59 5.31 -5.95
CA ASP A 132 -7.93 5.01 -4.68
C ASP A 132 -8.26 3.59 -4.24
N TYR A 133 -7.27 2.95 -3.63
CA TYR A 133 -7.36 1.62 -3.06
C TYR A 133 -6.96 1.68 -1.59
N GLU A 134 -7.70 1.01 -0.73
CA GLU A 134 -7.43 0.99 0.70
C GLU A 134 -7.44 -0.44 1.23
N ALA A 135 -6.45 -0.76 2.08
CA ALA A 135 -6.36 -2.02 2.78
C ALA A 135 -6.07 -1.79 4.25
N ILE A 136 -6.65 -2.64 5.12
CA ILE A 136 -6.34 -2.70 6.55
C ILE A 136 -5.70 -4.05 6.83
N TYR A 137 -4.51 -4.05 7.44
CA TYR A 137 -3.79 -5.27 7.79
C TYR A 137 -2.90 -5.06 9.01
N VAL A 138 -2.34 -6.14 9.55
CA VAL A 138 -1.38 -6.11 10.65
C VAL A 138 0.02 -6.34 10.10
N THR A 139 0.95 -5.44 10.41
CA THR A 139 2.33 -5.48 9.95
C THR A 139 3.09 -6.65 10.59
N LYS A 140 3.94 -7.32 9.81
CA LYS A 140 4.74 -8.49 10.27
C LYS A 140 6.17 -8.16 10.66
N GLY A 141 6.60 -6.90 10.46
CA GLY A 141 7.95 -6.43 10.75
C GLY A 141 7.97 -4.93 11.00
N ASN A 142 9.18 -4.37 11.12
CA ASN A 142 9.40 -2.95 11.37
C ASN A 142 9.30 -2.07 10.11
N PHE A 143 8.99 -2.66 8.97
CA PHE A 143 8.72 -1.99 7.71
C PHE A 143 7.55 -2.68 7.03
N THR A 144 6.74 -1.89 6.33
CA THR A 144 5.76 -2.37 5.36
C THR A 144 6.13 -1.85 3.98
N SER A 145 5.90 -2.66 2.96
CA SER A 145 6.19 -2.32 1.58
C SER A 145 4.92 -2.23 0.76
N ILE A 146 4.75 -1.11 0.04
CA ILE A 146 3.66 -0.93 -0.92
C ILE A 146 4.27 -0.88 -2.32
N CYS A 147 3.84 -1.78 -3.19
CA CYS A 147 4.45 -1.97 -4.49
C CYS A 147 3.46 -1.83 -5.63
N VAL A 148 3.93 -1.25 -6.74
CA VAL A 148 3.25 -1.29 -8.04
C VAL A 148 4.01 -2.22 -8.98
N ALA A 149 3.28 -3.06 -9.73
CA ALA A 149 3.89 -4.08 -10.56
C ALA A 149 3.29 -4.12 -11.97
N GLN A 150 4.15 -4.12 -12.98
CA GLN A 150 3.76 -4.14 -14.38
C GLN A 150 3.17 -5.51 -14.76
N THR A 151 1.94 -5.53 -15.25
CA THR A 151 1.24 -6.75 -15.69
C THR A 151 1.39 -7.03 -17.18
N MET A 152 1.52 -5.98 -17.99
CA MET A 152 1.63 -6.08 -19.45
C MET A 152 2.72 -5.15 -19.98
N PRO A 153 3.44 -5.53 -21.05
CA PRO A 153 4.41 -4.65 -21.69
C PRO A 153 3.77 -3.31 -22.09
N LYS A 154 4.49 -2.20 -21.85
CA LYS A 154 4.07 -0.82 -22.15
C LYS A 154 2.95 -0.25 -21.25
N MET A 155 2.36 -1.03 -20.34
CA MET A 155 1.49 -0.54 -19.29
C MET A 155 2.35 -0.17 -18.09
N LEU A 156 2.92 1.05 -18.12
CA LEU A 156 3.86 1.50 -17.10
C LEU A 156 3.12 1.78 -15.79
N PRO A 157 3.50 1.12 -14.69
CA PRO A 157 2.93 1.45 -13.40
C PRO A 157 3.37 2.84 -12.95
N PHE A 158 2.49 3.50 -12.20
CA PHE A 158 2.77 4.77 -11.57
C PHE A 158 2.01 4.87 -10.24
N ILE A 159 2.33 5.86 -9.43
CA ILE A 159 1.61 6.18 -8.20
C ILE A 159 1.59 7.69 -7.99
N SER A 160 0.46 8.26 -7.54
CA SER A 160 0.32 9.69 -7.26
C SER A 160 0.47 10.00 -5.77
N SER A 161 -0.16 9.23 -4.90
CA SER A 161 0.02 9.42 -3.46
C SER A 161 -0.10 8.11 -2.69
N LEU A 162 0.55 8.08 -1.52
CA LEU A 162 0.55 6.95 -0.62
C LEU A 162 0.36 7.42 0.82
N GLU A 163 -0.61 6.85 1.51
CA GLU A 163 -0.93 7.19 2.88
C GLU A 163 -0.89 5.95 3.76
N LEU A 164 -0.35 6.09 4.98
CA LEU A 164 -0.35 5.03 5.99
C LEU A 164 -0.81 5.61 7.32
N ARG A 165 -1.76 4.94 7.98
CA ARG A 165 -2.37 5.37 9.24
C ARG A 165 -2.41 4.21 10.23
N SER A 166 -1.94 4.45 11.47
CA SER A 166 -2.17 3.52 12.56
C SER A 166 -3.64 3.50 12.95
N LEU A 167 -4.14 2.32 13.23
CA LEU A 167 -5.48 2.11 13.77
C LEU A 167 -5.38 1.58 15.22
N ASP A 168 -6.42 1.85 16.03
CA ASP A 168 -6.53 1.21 17.34
C ASP A 168 -6.58 -0.32 17.14
N PRO A 169 -5.82 -1.10 17.91
CA PRO A 169 -5.81 -2.57 17.77
C PRO A 169 -7.19 -3.24 17.93
N LYS A 170 -8.14 -2.58 18.61
CA LYS A 170 -9.50 -3.08 18.79
C LYS A 170 -10.39 -2.91 17.57
N MET A 171 -10.09 -1.93 16.72
CA MET A 171 -10.84 -1.71 15.49
C MET A 171 -10.72 -2.93 14.57
N TYR A 172 -11.80 -3.28 13.89
CA TYR A 172 -11.84 -4.40 12.94
C TYR A 172 -11.34 -5.73 13.55
N SER A 173 -11.72 -6.00 14.81
CA SER A 173 -11.23 -7.13 15.59
C SER A 173 -11.81 -8.48 15.17
N HIS A 174 -12.89 -8.50 14.38
CA HIS A 174 -13.58 -9.72 13.94
C HIS A 174 -12.90 -10.43 12.75
N VAL A 175 -11.75 -9.95 12.29
CA VAL A 175 -10.87 -10.61 11.31
C VAL A 175 -9.51 -10.83 11.95
N ASP A 176 -8.94 -12.03 11.78
CA ASP A 176 -7.63 -12.34 12.34
C ASP A 176 -6.49 -11.63 11.59
N SER A 177 -5.33 -11.54 12.25
CA SER A 177 -4.15 -10.82 11.71
C SER A 177 -3.50 -11.49 10.49
N ASN A 178 -3.96 -12.67 10.09
CA ASN A 178 -3.48 -13.36 8.89
C ASN A 178 -4.26 -12.98 7.64
N HIS A 179 -5.23 -12.09 7.74
CA HIS A 179 -6.01 -11.60 6.61
C HIS A 179 -6.02 -10.08 6.59
N ALA A 180 -6.13 -9.52 5.39
CA ALA A 180 -6.35 -8.10 5.19
C ALA A 180 -7.82 -7.82 4.84
N LEU A 181 -8.29 -6.63 5.21
CA LEU A 181 -9.57 -6.08 4.78
C LEU A 181 -9.32 -5.15 3.59
N ILE A 182 -9.91 -5.45 2.44
CA ILE A 182 -9.78 -4.65 1.22
C ILE A 182 -11.06 -3.86 1.03
N LEU A 183 -10.97 -2.54 1.15
CA LEU A 183 -12.12 -1.64 1.09
C LEU A 183 -12.83 -1.73 -0.27
N GLN A 184 -14.14 -1.88 -0.22
CA GLN A 184 -15.02 -1.76 -1.37
C GLN A 184 -15.77 -0.44 -1.33
N TRP A 185 -16.39 -0.11 -0.20
CA TRP A 185 -17.13 1.13 0.02
C TRP A 185 -17.07 1.55 1.49
N ARG A 186 -17.04 2.87 1.71
CA ARG A 186 -17.29 3.50 3.00
C ARG A 186 -18.17 4.71 2.78
N TYR A 187 -19.39 4.67 3.34
CA TYR A 187 -20.41 5.69 3.14
C TYR A 187 -20.90 6.28 4.45
N ALA A 188 -21.13 7.59 4.45
CA ALA A 188 -21.96 8.31 5.40
C ALA A 188 -23.26 8.76 4.69
N PHE A 189 -24.41 8.37 5.21
CA PHE A 189 -25.69 8.56 4.55
C PHE A 189 -26.40 9.83 4.99
N GLY A 190 -27.16 10.45 4.06
CA GLY A 190 -28.00 11.63 4.31
C GLY A 190 -27.20 12.92 4.52
N GLY A 191 -25.89 12.91 4.28
CA GLY A 191 -25.04 14.09 4.24
C GLY A 191 -24.56 14.38 2.82
N ASN A 192 -24.06 15.59 2.57
CA ASN A 192 -23.59 16.04 1.25
C ASN A 192 -22.08 16.24 1.17
N GLN A 193 -21.33 15.96 2.23
CA GLN A 193 -19.89 16.18 2.29
C GLN A 193 -19.14 14.88 2.55
N THR A 194 -17.95 14.78 1.97
CA THR A 194 -17.00 13.71 2.30
C THR A 194 -16.36 14.03 3.65
N ILE A 195 -16.33 13.04 4.54
CA ILE A 195 -15.74 13.13 5.88
C ILE A 195 -14.39 12.41 5.84
N ARG A 196 -13.35 13.05 6.35
CA ARG A 196 -12.02 12.49 6.58
C ARG A 196 -11.34 13.25 7.72
N TYR A 197 -10.01 13.14 7.88
CA TYR A 197 -9.25 13.94 8.85
C TYR A 197 -9.53 15.46 8.67
N PRO A 198 -9.71 16.25 9.73
CA PRO A 198 -9.59 15.88 11.15
C PRO A 198 -10.85 15.27 11.78
N ASP A 199 -11.98 15.23 11.11
CA ASP A 199 -13.24 14.71 11.66
C ASP A 199 -13.13 13.21 11.96
N ASP A 200 -12.49 12.43 11.08
CA ASP A 200 -12.06 11.06 11.37
C ASP A 200 -10.57 11.07 11.74
N MET A 201 -10.26 10.79 13.00
CA MET A 201 -8.90 10.79 13.53
C MET A 201 -7.97 9.77 12.84
N TYR A 202 -8.53 8.71 12.25
CA TYR A 202 -7.82 7.67 11.51
C TYR A 202 -7.75 7.95 10.03
N ASP A 203 -8.27 9.13 9.61
CA ASP A 203 -8.29 9.58 8.21
C ASP A 203 -8.93 8.58 7.23
N ARG A 204 -9.96 7.86 7.70
CA ARG A 204 -10.82 7.08 6.81
C ARG A 204 -11.68 8.04 5.99
N ILE A 205 -11.79 7.78 4.69
CA ILE A 205 -12.58 8.63 3.79
C ILE A 205 -14.01 8.08 3.72
N TRP A 206 -14.96 8.80 4.34
CA TRP A 206 -16.38 8.50 4.29
C TRP A 206 -17.05 9.31 3.19
N ARG A 207 -17.45 8.66 2.13
CA ARG A 207 -18.08 9.32 1.00
C ARG A 207 -19.55 9.58 1.33
N ALA A 208 -20.05 10.77 0.99
CA ALA A 208 -21.47 11.06 1.10
C ALA A 208 -22.25 10.15 0.15
N ALA A 209 -23.38 9.61 0.64
CA ALA A 209 -24.27 8.79 -0.16
C ALA A 209 -25.73 9.06 0.18
N ASP A 210 -26.54 9.20 -0.87
CA ASP A 210 -27.97 9.37 -0.78
C ASP A 210 -28.68 8.06 -1.14
N GLY A 211 -29.87 7.84 -0.60
CA GLY A 211 -30.71 6.72 -0.99
C GLY A 211 -31.73 7.13 -2.07
N ILE A 212 -31.71 6.50 -3.22
CA ILE A 212 -32.70 6.78 -4.26
C ILE A 212 -34.11 6.37 -3.75
N GLY A 213 -35.01 7.36 -3.66
CA GLY A 213 -36.37 7.14 -3.15
C GLY A 213 -36.47 6.95 -1.64
N LEU A 214 -35.40 7.24 -0.87
CA LEU A 214 -35.37 7.28 0.58
C LEU A 214 -35.45 8.73 1.08
N SER A 215 -35.82 8.91 2.34
CA SER A 215 -35.85 10.22 3.00
C SER A 215 -34.57 10.40 3.83
N GLU A 216 -34.12 11.65 3.93
CA GLU A 216 -33.00 12.00 4.79
C GLU A 216 -33.49 12.56 6.12
N ILE A 217 -32.80 12.24 7.20
CA ILE A 217 -33.01 12.82 8.53
C ILE A 217 -31.68 13.30 9.09
N HIS A 218 -31.73 14.38 9.87
CA HIS A 218 -30.56 15.04 10.43
C HIS A 218 -30.72 15.23 11.92
N ASN A 219 -29.61 15.06 12.66
CA ASN A 219 -29.53 15.35 14.07
C ASN A 219 -29.24 16.84 14.27
N GLN A 220 -30.09 17.54 15.03
CA GLN A 220 -29.93 18.99 15.22
C GLN A 220 -29.34 19.37 16.58
N PHE A 221 -29.30 18.49 17.58
CA PHE A 221 -29.18 18.94 18.97
C PHE A 221 -28.28 18.12 19.91
N SER A 222 -27.77 16.97 19.54
CA SER A 222 -27.05 16.13 20.50
C SER A 222 -25.73 15.60 19.92
N ARG A 223 -24.74 15.51 20.79
CA ARG A 223 -23.56 14.70 20.56
C ARG A 223 -23.94 13.22 20.54
N ILE A 224 -23.22 12.45 19.73
CA ILE A 224 -23.34 11.01 19.70
C ILE A 224 -22.15 10.43 20.47
N ASP A 225 -22.43 9.65 21.50
CA ASP A 225 -21.43 8.96 22.29
C ASP A 225 -20.87 7.77 21.52
N MET A 226 -19.58 7.83 21.17
CA MET A 226 -18.85 6.83 20.39
C MET A 226 -18.19 5.77 21.26
N THR A 227 -18.25 5.87 22.59
CA THR A 227 -17.55 4.96 23.52
C THR A 227 -18.07 3.51 23.47
N THR A 228 -19.25 3.29 22.90
CA THR A 228 -19.85 1.97 22.70
C THR A 228 -19.49 1.32 21.38
N SER A 229 -18.71 2.00 20.53
CA SER A 229 -18.30 1.54 19.20
C SER A 229 -16.89 0.98 19.26
N GLU A 230 -16.67 -0.21 18.68
CA GLU A 230 -15.33 -0.80 18.54
C GLU A 230 -14.56 -0.20 17.35
N ASP A 231 -15.27 0.06 16.23
CA ASP A 231 -14.66 0.60 15.01
C ASP A 231 -14.63 2.14 14.97
N VAL A 232 -15.15 2.80 16.01
CA VAL A 232 -15.08 4.25 16.25
C VAL A 232 -15.29 5.08 14.97
N PRO A 233 -16.48 5.02 14.31
CA PRO A 233 -16.77 5.89 13.18
C PRO A 233 -16.75 7.37 13.63
N PRO A 234 -16.47 8.33 12.75
CA PRO A 234 -16.51 9.75 13.14
C PRO A 234 -17.94 10.17 13.49
N GLU A 235 -18.10 10.99 14.52
CA GLU A 235 -19.43 11.47 14.95
C GLU A 235 -20.20 12.12 13.79
N SER A 236 -19.51 12.86 12.92
CA SER A 236 -20.07 13.52 11.74
C SER A 236 -20.75 12.54 10.77
N ALA A 237 -20.27 11.30 10.64
CA ALA A 237 -20.87 10.28 9.80
C ALA A 237 -22.20 9.74 10.36
N LEU A 238 -22.47 9.96 11.65
CA LEU A 238 -23.68 9.51 12.32
C LEU A 238 -24.71 10.62 12.56
N GLN A 239 -24.37 11.88 12.28
CA GLN A 239 -25.29 13.02 12.43
C GLN A 239 -26.41 13.04 11.38
N ASN A 240 -26.32 12.18 10.38
CA ASN A 240 -27.30 12.06 9.31
C ASN A 240 -27.67 10.60 9.10
N ALA A 241 -28.81 10.35 8.48
CA ALA A 241 -29.23 9.01 8.10
C ALA A 241 -30.18 9.05 6.89
N ILE A 242 -30.22 7.96 6.15
CA ILE A 242 -31.34 7.68 5.23
C ILE A 242 -32.36 6.79 5.91
N VAL A 243 -33.64 7.04 5.60
CA VAL A 243 -34.79 6.36 6.18
C VAL A 243 -35.70 5.89 5.05
N SER A 244 -36.25 4.67 5.17
CA SER A 244 -37.26 4.20 4.25
C SER A 244 -38.55 5.04 4.36
N THR A 245 -39.30 5.13 3.29
CA THR A 245 -40.52 5.97 3.20
C THR A 245 -41.69 5.43 4.05
N SER A 246 -41.69 4.15 4.41
CA SER A 246 -42.70 3.54 5.28
C SER A 246 -42.19 2.24 5.90
N THR A 247 -42.90 1.73 6.91
CA THR A 247 -42.60 0.44 7.56
C THR A 247 -42.75 -0.77 6.64
N ASN A 248 -43.49 -0.63 5.55
CA ASN A 248 -43.66 -1.68 4.54
C ASN A 248 -42.56 -1.71 3.48
N HIS A 249 -41.73 -0.68 3.43
CA HIS A 249 -40.60 -0.59 2.53
C HIS A 249 -39.30 -0.92 3.26
N TYR A 250 -38.35 -1.49 2.54
CA TYR A 250 -37.03 -1.85 3.05
C TYR A 250 -35.96 -0.86 2.57
N ILE A 251 -34.78 -0.90 3.19
CA ILE A 251 -33.56 -0.29 2.66
C ILE A 251 -32.69 -1.41 2.14
N GLN A 252 -32.43 -1.42 0.84
CA GLN A 252 -31.39 -2.24 0.25
C GLN A 252 -30.11 -1.40 0.17
N PHE A 253 -29.16 -1.63 1.09
CA PHE A 253 -27.97 -0.78 1.26
C PHE A 253 -26.76 -1.27 0.46
N ILE A 254 -26.78 -2.48 -0.08
CA ILE A 254 -25.84 -2.99 -1.08
C ILE A 254 -26.66 -3.57 -2.23
N ASN A 255 -26.63 -2.91 -3.37
CA ASN A 255 -27.42 -3.29 -4.54
C ASN A 255 -26.66 -4.22 -5.49
N ARG A 256 -25.33 -4.04 -5.59
CA ARG A 256 -24.45 -4.89 -6.40
C ARG A 256 -23.10 -5.00 -5.76
N PHE A 257 -22.73 -6.19 -5.33
CA PHE A 257 -21.38 -6.45 -4.88
C PHE A 257 -20.44 -6.56 -6.10
N PRO A 258 -19.19 -6.06 -6.05
CA PRO A 258 -18.33 -5.96 -7.24
C PRO A 258 -17.87 -7.31 -7.80
N SER A 259 -17.87 -8.36 -6.99
CA SER A 259 -17.43 -9.70 -7.40
C SER A 259 -18.59 -10.55 -7.93
N LYS A 260 -18.39 -11.17 -9.09
CA LYS A 260 -19.29 -12.22 -9.60
C LYS A 260 -19.11 -13.56 -8.87
N LYS A 261 -17.94 -13.78 -8.27
CA LYS A 261 -17.67 -14.97 -7.44
C LYS A 261 -18.00 -14.66 -5.99
N GLN A 262 -18.41 -15.69 -5.27
CA GLN A 262 -18.57 -15.62 -3.81
C GLN A 262 -17.21 -15.34 -3.18
N VAL A 263 -17.10 -14.21 -2.45
CA VAL A 263 -15.91 -13.80 -1.72
C VAL A 263 -16.25 -13.53 -0.26
N PRO A 264 -15.38 -13.88 0.69
CA PRO A 264 -15.60 -13.55 2.10
C PRO A 264 -15.70 -12.04 2.30
N VAL A 265 -16.66 -11.59 3.12
CA VAL A 265 -16.90 -10.18 3.38
C VAL A 265 -16.84 -9.84 4.86
N TYR A 266 -16.46 -8.60 5.13
CA TYR A 266 -16.59 -7.93 6.41
C TYR A 266 -17.38 -6.64 6.17
N ILE A 267 -18.56 -6.53 6.79
CA ILE A 267 -19.42 -5.35 6.63
C ILE A 267 -19.76 -4.85 8.02
N THR A 268 -19.54 -3.56 8.27
CA THR A 268 -19.98 -2.87 9.47
C THR A 268 -21.07 -1.87 9.10
N THR A 269 -22.21 -1.96 9.75
CA THR A 269 -23.31 -1.00 9.63
C THR A 269 -23.51 -0.28 10.94
N TYR A 270 -23.73 1.04 10.86
CA TYR A 270 -23.82 1.93 12.00
C TYR A 270 -25.21 2.54 12.08
N PHE A 271 -25.80 2.48 13.29
CA PHE A 271 -27.15 2.94 13.54
C PHE A 271 -27.20 3.84 14.76
N SER A 272 -27.74 5.04 14.60
CA SER A 272 -28.05 5.98 15.67
C SER A 272 -29.43 6.59 15.42
N GLU A 273 -30.31 6.62 16.42
CA GLU A 273 -31.57 7.34 16.32
C GLU A 273 -31.32 8.84 16.44
N LEU A 274 -31.85 9.63 15.52
CA LEU A 274 -31.62 11.07 15.43
C LEU A 274 -32.81 11.89 15.96
N ILE A 275 -33.94 11.25 16.22
CA ILE A 275 -35.19 11.87 16.64
C ILE A 275 -35.51 11.42 18.06
N PRO A 276 -35.49 12.29 19.10
CA PRO A 276 -35.70 11.90 20.48
C PRO A 276 -37.04 11.20 20.73
N THR A 277 -38.13 11.64 20.04
CA THR A 277 -39.49 11.05 20.17
C THR A 277 -39.62 9.72 19.44
N ALA A 278 -38.64 9.29 18.67
CA ALA A 278 -38.62 8.02 17.94
C ALA A 278 -38.02 6.86 18.77
N VAL A 279 -37.42 7.16 19.92
CA VAL A 279 -36.77 6.16 20.79
C VAL A 279 -37.71 5.01 21.14
N GLY A 280 -37.29 3.77 20.85
CA GLY A 280 -38.05 2.57 21.09
C GLY A 280 -39.21 2.29 20.10
N ASN A 281 -39.53 3.26 19.23
CA ASN A 281 -40.59 3.12 18.23
C ASN A 281 -40.10 2.56 16.88
N ARG A 282 -38.78 2.60 16.66
CA ARG A 282 -38.11 2.06 15.48
C ARG A 282 -37.43 0.74 15.82
N SER A 283 -37.78 -0.31 15.09
CA SER A 283 -37.12 -1.60 15.19
C SER A 283 -37.10 -2.27 13.82
N PHE A 284 -35.95 -2.77 13.42
CA PHE A 284 -35.77 -3.43 12.11
C PHE A 284 -34.78 -4.58 12.23
N GLN A 285 -34.67 -5.41 11.19
CA GLN A 285 -33.73 -6.52 11.11
C GLN A 285 -33.03 -6.51 9.78
N MET A 286 -31.80 -7.04 9.79
CA MET A 286 -31.03 -7.29 8.57
C MET A 286 -31.36 -8.66 8.00
N TYR A 287 -31.54 -8.70 6.69
CA TYR A 287 -31.72 -9.92 5.90
C TYR A 287 -30.60 -9.98 4.83
N ILE A 288 -30.08 -11.18 4.62
CA ILE A 288 -29.15 -11.50 3.54
C ILE A 288 -29.82 -12.57 2.68
N ASP A 289 -30.02 -12.29 1.39
CA ASP A 289 -30.75 -13.16 0.45
C ASP A 289 -32.09 -13.66 0.99
N ASN A 290 -32.88 -12.73 1.54
CA ASN A 290 -34.18 -12.99 2.20
C ASN A 290 -34.12 -13.83 3.48
N ASN A 291 -32.94 -14.25 3.93
CA ASN A 291 -32.75 -14.96 5.18
C ASN A 291 -32.49 -13.97 6.32
N LYS A 292 -33.17 -14.15 7.44
CA LYS A 292 -32.97 -13.33 8.64
C LYS A 292 -31.52 -13.52 9.14
N PHE A 293 -30.76 -12.43 9.19
CA PHE A 293 -29.39 -12.43 9.67
C PHE A 293 -29.23 -11.92 11.09
N SER A 294 -29.90 -10.82 11.44
CA SER A 294 -29.77 -10.22 12.78
C SER A 294 -30.96 -10.45 13.69
N THR A 295 -30.75 -10.27 14.98
CA THR A 295 -31.85 -9.99 15.95
C THR A 295 -32.43 -8.59 15.65
N PRO A 296 -33.61 -8.23 16.24
CA PRO A 296 -34.14 -6.88 16.11
C PRO A 296 -33.12 -5.81 16.54
N ILE A 297 -32.93 -4.81 15.69
CA ILE A 297 -32.09 -3.65 15.91
C ILE A 297 -32.99 -2.50 16.32
N VAL A 298 -32.76 -1.94 17.50
CA VAL A 298 -33.36 -0.70 17.98
C VAL A 298 -32.24 0.32 18.07
N PRO A 299 -32.18 1.32 17.17
CA PRO A 299 -31.14 2.34 17.21
C PRO A 299 -31.20 3.13 18.52
N PRO A 300 -30.08 3.27 19.26
CA PRO A 300 -30.10 4.10 20.47
C PRO A 300 -30.04 5.59 20.08
N PHE A 301 -30.66 6.43 20.92
CA PHE A 301 -30.55 7.89 20.77
C PHE A 301 -29.29 8.41 21.45
N GLY A 302 -28.50 9.23 20.73
CA GLY A 302 -27.27 9.81 21.24
C GLY A 302 -26.12 8.82 21.47
N GLN A 303 -26.23 7.61 20.94
CA GLN A 303 -25.22 6.55 20.97
C GLN A 303 -25.21 5.82 19.62
N VAL A 304 -24.19 5.00 19.38
CA VAL A 304 -24.07 4.18 18.17
C VAL A 304 -24.31 2.71 18.47
N LYS A 305 -25.03 2.05 17.55
CA LYS A 305 -25.17 0.59 17.48
C LYS A 305 -24.45 0.10 16.24
N GLU A 306 -23.47 -0.77 16.42
CA GLU A 306 -22.78 -1.47 15.33
C GLU A 306 -23.40 -2.84 15.09
N LEU A 307 -23.45 -3.23 13.81
CA LEU A 307 -23.77 -4.60 13.42
C LEU A 307 -22.76 -5.07 12.40
N TYR A 308 -22.09 -6.15 12.73
CA TYR A 308 -21.09 -6.80 11.90
C TYR A 308 -21.68 -7.96 11.10
N VAL A 309 -21.35 -8.00 9.80
CA VAL A 309 -21.57 -9.16 8.94
C VAL A 309 -20.22 -9.81 8.73
N THR A 310 -20.01 -10.92 9.40
CA THR A 310 -18.79 -11.73 9.35
C THR A 310 -19.15 -13.18 9.06
N ASN A 311 -18.19 -13.99 8.60
CA ASN A 311 -18.41 -15.39 8.22
C ASN A 311 -19.46 -15.59 7.12
N VAL A 312 -19.62 -14.58 6.25
CA VAL A 312 -20.52 -14.56 5.11
C VAL A 312 -19.70 -14.38 3.84
N THR A 313 -20.14 -15.03 2.77
CA THR A 313 -19.63 -14.75 1.42
C THR A 313 -20.66 -13.98 0.62
N ALA A 314 -20.22 -13.06 -0.24
CA ALA A 314 -21.09 -12.27 -1.10
C ALA A 314 -20.61 -12.26 -2.54
N SER A 315 -21.56 -12.08 -3.46
CA SER A 315 -21.32 -11.88 -4.89
C SER A 315 -22.27 -10.79 -5.42
N SER A 316 -22.18 -10.50 -6.72
CA SER A 316 -23.10 -9.53 -7.36
C SER A 316 -24.58 -9.85 -7.20
N ASP A 317 -24.92 -11.07 -6.87
CA ASP A 317 -26.30 -11.54 -6.70
C ASP A 317 -26.77 -11.51 -5.24
N THR A 318 -25.85 -11.25 -4.29
CA THR A 318 -26.17 -11.20 -2.86
C THR A 318 -26.87 -9.89 -2.51
N SER A 319 -28.01 -9.98 -1.83
CA SER A 319 -28.79 -8.83 -1.38
C SER A 319 -28.66 -8.62 0.13
N PHE A 320 -28.50 -7.35 0.53
CA PHE A 320 -28.43 -6.93 1.93
C PHE A 320 -29.53 -5.90 2.19
N VAL A 321 -30.45 -6.24 3.09
CA VAL A 321 -31.71 -5.50 3.27
C VAL A 321 -31.98 -5.24 4.75
N LEU A 322 -32.42 -4.03 5.08
CA LEU A 322 -32.98 -3.67 6.37
C LEU A 322 -34.52 -3.57 6.26
N GLN A 323 -35.23 -4.34 7.05
CA GLN A 323 -36.70 -4.37 7.04
C GLN A 323 -37.28 -4.15 8.45
N ALA A 324 -38.31 -3.31 8.56
CA ALA A 324 -38.97 -3.05 9.83
C ALA A 324 -39.53 -4.34 10.44
N THR A 325 -39.44 -4.47 11.77
CA THR A 325 -40.14 -5.56 12.50
C THR A 325 -41.62 -5.30 12.55
N GLN A 326 -42.41 -6.34 12.83
CA GLN A 326 -43.89 -6.23 12.95
C GLN A 326 -44.32 -5.25 14.03
N THR A 327 -43.52 -5.03 15.06
CA THR A 327 -43.82 -4.14 16.19
C THR A 327 -43.33 -2.71 15.96
N SER A 328 -42.59 -2.46 14.91
CA SER A 328 -42.05 -1.14 14.59
C SER A 328 -43.14 -0.22 14.06
N THR A 329 -43.23 0.98 14.61
CA THR A 329 -44.12 2.04 14.09
C THR A 329 -43.40 3.00 13.16
N LEU A 330 -42.07 2.89 13.06
CA LEU A 330 -41.21 3.71 12.20
C LEU A 330 -40.42 2.85 11.22
N PRO A 331 -40.13 3.37 10.01
CA PRO A 331 -39.35 2.64 9.00
C PRO A 331 -37.88 2.48 9.40
N PRO A 332 -37.12 1.52 8.79
CA PRO A 332 -35.70 1.35 9.05
C PRO A 332 -34.88 2.57 8.66
N LEU A 333 -33.75 2.75 9.32
CA LEU A 333 -32.74 3.77 9.01
C LEU A 333 -31.34 3.14 8.93
N ILE A 334 -30.41 3.86 8.31
CA ILE A 334 -28.96 3.61 8.36
C ILE A 334 -28.19 4.94 8.31
N ASN A 335 -27.17 5.07 9.17
CA ASN A 335 -26.32 6.27 9.24
C ASN A 335 -25.03 6.12 8.42
N ALA A 336 -24.34 4.99 8.58
CA ALA A 336 -23.07 4.77 7.91
C ALA A 336 -22.80 3.28 7.64
N LEU A 337 -21.89 3.01 6.73
CA LEU A 337 -21.57 1.68 6.22
C LEU A 337 -20.11 1.58 5.81
N GLU A 338 -19.46 0.48 6.19
CA GLU A 338 -18.18 0.04 5.63
C GLU A 338 -18.32 -1.36 5.05
N VAL A 339 -17.79 -1.58 3.87
CA VAL A 339 -17.82 -2.86 3.17
C VAL A 339 -16.42 -3.23 2.72
N TYR A 340 -15.95 -4.36 3.17
CA TYR A 340 -14.65 -4.93 2.81
C TYR A 340 -14.82 -6.34 2.25
N THR A 341 -13.91 -6.72 1.37
CA THR A 341 -13.60 -8.13 1.11
C THR A 341 -12.45 -8.55 2.01
N ILE A 342 -12.48 -9.80 2.47
CA ILE A 342 -11.39 -10.40 3.24
C ILE A 342 -10.43 -11.05 2.24
N SER A 343 -9.13 -10.75 2.36
CA SER A 343 -8.10 -11.34 1.49
C SER A 343 -7.94 -12.85 1.72
N ASN A 344 -7.20 -13.51 0.83
CA ASN A 344 -6.59 -14.79 1.18
C ASN A 344 -5.65 -14.62 2.38
N ALA A 345 -5.27 -15.74 3.00
CA ALA A 345 -4.29 -15.70 4.08
C ALA A 345 -2.98 -15.03 3.59
N LEU A 346 -2.50 -14.07 4.39
CA LEU A 346 -1.31 -13.30 4.08
C LEU A 346 -0.07 -14.18 4.16
N THR A 347 0.82 -14.04 3.19
CA THR A 347 2.09 -14.76 3.16
C THR A 347 2.98 -14.40 4.37
N ALA A 348 3.82 -15.33 4.77
CA ALA A 348 4.91 -15.06 5.72
C ALA A 348 6.09 -14.32 5.08
N GLY A 349 6.11 -14.19 3.75
CA GLY A 349 7.21 -13.61 2.99
C GLY A 349 8.25 -14.64 2.56
N THR A 350 9.28 -14.15 1.89
CA THR A 350 10.50 -14.91 1.58
C THR A 350 11.19 -15.34 2.86
N ASP A 351 11.81 -16.53 2.88
CA ASP A 351 12.54 -17.07 4.05
C ASP A 351 13.57 -16.04 4.57
N SER A 352 13.54 -15.80 5.87
CA SER A 352 14.34 -14.75 6.51
C SER A 352 15.85 -14.90 6.31
N ARG A 353 16.36 -16.14 6.15
CA ARG A 353 17.78 -16.41 5.87
C ARG A 353 18.19 -15.87 4.50
N ASP A 354 17.29 -15.99 3.51
CA ASP A 354 17.54 -15.46 2.16
C ASP A 354 17.43 -13.93 2.16
N VAL A 355 16.45 -13.38 2.88
CA VAL A 355 16.31 -11.91 3.05
C VAL A 355 17.57 -11.33 3.70
N GLU A 356 18.11 -11.98 4.74
CA GLU A 356 19.36 -11.55 5.42
C GLU A 356 20.54 -11.53 4.43
N GLY A 357 20.74 -12.60 3.66
CA GLY A 357 21.81 -12.67 2.67
C GLY A 357 21.67 -11.64 1.55
N LEU A 358 20.45 -11.39 1.07
CA LEU A 358 20.17 -10.35 0.07
C LEU A 358 20.46 -8.94 0.62
N LEU A 359 20.15 -8.67 1.89
CA LEU A 359 20.49 -7.40 2.54
C LEU A 359 22.01 -7.21 2.65
N GLN A 360 22.80 -8.26 2.92
CA GLN A 360 24.26 -8.16 2.88
C GLN A 360 24.78 -7.81 1.49
N LEU A 361 24.19 -8.40 0.43
CA LEU A 361 24.54 -8.05 -0.96
C LEU A 361 24.18 -6.59 -1.29
N GLN A 362 22.99 -6.11 -0.88
CA GLN A 362 22.60 -4.71 -1.08
C GLN A 362 23.47 -3.73 -0.29
N PHE A 363 23.90 -4.10 0.92
CA PHE A 363 24.79 -3.28 1.72
C PHE A 363 26.19 -3.16 1.10
N ALA A 364 26.69 -4.24 0.49
CA ALA A 364 27.99 -4.26 -0.17
C ALA A 364 27.97 -3.60 -1.58
N PHE A 365 26.86 -3.68 -2.29
CA PHE A 365 26.73 -3.26 -3.67
C PHE A 365 25.60 -2.24 -3.86
N GLU A 366 25.93 -0.96 -3.88
CA GLU A 366 24.97 0.15 -3.97
C GLU A 366 23.97 0.02 -5.14
N VAL A 367 24.40 -0.54 -6.26
CA VAL A 367 23.55 -0.77 -7.44
C VAL A 367 22.36 -1.68 -7.14
N LEU A 368 22.43 -2.52 -6.11
CA LEU A 368 21.35 -3.44 -5.73
C LEU A 368 20.32 -2.81 -4.77
N VAL A 369 20.53 -1.60 -4.29
CA VAL A 369 19.61 -0.91 -3.36
C VAL A 369 18.28 -0.55 -4.01
N GLU A 370 18.21 -0.47 -5.34
CA GLU A 370 16.98 -0.14 -6.07
C GLU A 370 15.88 -1.21 -5.94
N TRP A 371 16.23 -2.46 -5.64
CA TRP A 371 15.26 -3.53 -5.43
C TRP A 371 14.77 -3.53 -3.99
N SER A 372 13.46 -3.33 -3.80
CA SER A 372 12.80 -3.24 -2.50
C SER A 372 11.54 -4.12 -2.44
N GLY A 373 10.92 -4.21 -1.26
CA GLY A 373 9.81 -5.12 -1.01
C GLY A 373 10.24 -6.59 -0.92
N ASP A 374 9.28 -7.52 -0.85
CA ASP A 374 9.58 -8.94 -0.75
C ASP A 374 10.32 -9.45 -1.99
N PRO A 375 11.47 -10.14 -1.85
CA PRO A 375 12.29 -10.56 -3.00
C PRO A 375 11.58 -11.52 -3.96
N CYS A 376 10.79 -12.46 -3.45
CA CYS A 376 10.17 -13.53 -4.22
C CYS A 376 8.68 -13.33 -4.50
N LEU A 377 7.98 -12.52 -3.70
CA LEU A 377 6.52 -12.45 -3.68
C LEU A 377 5.97 -11.06 -4.05
N PRO A 378 4.69 -11.03 -4.52
CA PRO A 378 3.91 -12.18 -4.95
C PRO A 378 4.40 -12.73 -6.30
N TYR A 379 4.30 -14.04 -6.49
CA TYR A 379 4.60 -14.62 -7.79
C TYR A 379 3.68 -14.03 -8.89
N PRO A 380 4.19 -13.67 -10.11
CA PRO A 380 5.55 -13.89 -10.65
C PRO A 380 6.52 -12.69 -10.48
N TYR A 381 6.27 -11.76 -9.56
CA TYR A 381 6.99 -10.48 -9.42
C TYR A 381 8.19 -10.57 -8.46
N SER A 382 9.06 -11.59 -8.63
CA SER A 382 10.37 -11.62 -7.94
C SER A 382 11.30 -10.50 -8.42
N TRP A 383 12.34 -10.18 -7.66
CA TRP A 383 13.42 -9.32 -8.14
C TRP A 383 14.06 -9.91 -9.41
N ASP A 384 14.46 -9.06 -10.36
CA ASP A 384 14.85 -9.50 -11.71
C ASP A 384 16.12 -10.36 -11.75
N TRP A 385 16.98 -10.26 -10.73
CA TRP A 385 18.27 -10.97 -10.65
C TRP A 385 18.27 -12.18 -9.72
N ILE A 386 17.10 -12.59 -9.21
CA ILE A 386 16.98 -13.81 -8.41
C ILE A 386 16.00 -14.81 -9.01
N GLN A 387 16.16 -16.06 -8.63
CA GLN A 387 15.17 -17.10 -8.87
C GLN A 387 14.74 -17.70 -7.55
N CYS A 388 13.43 -17.91 -7.39
CA CYS A 388 12.84 -18.42 -6.17
C CYS A 388 12.11 -19.74 -6.40
N THR A 389 11.93 -20.51 -5.32
CA THR A 389 10.99 -21.65 -5.30
C THR A 389 9.55 -21.12 -5.28
N THR A 390 8.58 -22.00 -5.56
CA THR A 390 7.14 -21.70 -5.55
C THR A 390 6.44 -22.16 -4.27
N ASP A 391 7.20 -22.44 -3.23
CA ASP A 391 6.68 -22.87 -1.93
C ASP A 391 5.92 -21.73 -1.22
N PRO A 392 5.05 -22.01 -0.24
CA PRO A 392 4.37 -20.98 0.56
C PRO A 392 5.32 -19.99 1.27
N THR A 393 6.51 -20.46 1.67
CA THR A 393 7.65 -19.64 2.12
C THR A 393 8.78 -19.84 1.13
N PRO A 394 8.86 -19.02 0.07
CA PRO A 394 9.80 -19.24 -1.00
C PRO A 394 11.24 -19.05 -0.55
N ARG A 395 12.14 -19.82 -1.19
CA ARG A 395 13.60 -19.74 -1.00
C ARG A 395 14.24 -19.19 -2.27
N VAL A 396 15.28 -18.39 -2.11
CA VAL A 396 16.12 -17.96 -3.23
C VAL A 396 17.07 -19.10 -3.61
N ILE A 397 16.96 -19.56 -4.86
CA ILE A 397 17.76 -20.68 -5.39
C ILE A 397 18.81 -20.25 -6.42
N ALA A 398 18.72 -19.04 -6.96
CA ALA A 398 19.73 -18.53 -7.87
C ALA A 398 19.92 -17.02 -7.74
N LEU A 399 21.17 -16.60 -7.97
CA LEU A 399 21.58 -15.19 -8.12
C LEU A 399 22.16 -15.01 -9.55
N TYR A 400 21.57 -14.09 -10.33
CA TYR A 400 21.98 -13.75 -11.70
C TYR A 400 22.43 -12.28 -11.73
N LEU A 401 23.66 -12.03 -11.32
CA LEU A 401 24.24 -10.71 -11.15
C LEU A 401 25.36 -10.43 -12.15
N SER A 402 25.34 -11.08 -13.30
CA SER A 402 26.34 -10.87 -14.35
C SER A 402 26.23 -9.49 -14.99
N GLY A 403 27.35 -8.74 -15.04
CA GLY A 403 27.39 -7.42 -15.69
C GLY A 403 26.67 -6.30 -14.96
N PHE A 404 26.41 -6.44 -13.66
CA PHE A 404 25.76 -5.43 -12.81
C PHE A 404 26.72 -4.30 -12.35
N ASP A 405 27.99 -4.30 -12.81
CA ASP A 405 29.03 -3.36 -12.36
C ASP A 405 29.29 -3.42 -10.85
N LEU A 406 29.17 -4.61 -10.26
CA LEU A 406 29.48 -4.84 -8.85
C LEU A 406 30.95 -4.57 -8.56
N ARG A 407 31.24 -3.80 -7.49
CA ARG A 407 32.59 -3.35 -7.12
C ARG A 407 32.86 -3.59 -5.65
N GLY A 408 34.11 -3.92 -5.31
CA GLY A 408 34.54 -4.21 -3.95
C GLY A 408 34.56 -5.70 -3.64
N GLU A 409 34.57 -6.06 -2.36
CA GLU A 409 34.66 -7.44 -1.90
C GLU A 409 33.29 -8.10 -1.78
N LEU A 410 33.23 -9.41 -2.02
CA LEU A 410 32.01 -10.19 -1.86
C LEU A 410 31.65 -10.35 -0.38
N PRO A 411 30.46 -9.93 0.08
CA PRO A 411 30.03 -10.05 1.46
C PRO A 411 29.71 -11.50 1.83
N ASP A 412 29.53 -11.76 3.13
CA ASP A 412 29.03 -13.05 3.61
C ASP A 412 27.50 -13.13 3.49
N PHE A 413 27.04 -14.03 2.61
CA PHE A 413 25.63 -14.40 2.46
C PHE A 413 25.43 -15.93 2.64
N SER A 414 26.23 -16.54 3.51
CA SER A 414 26.17 -17.97 3.81
C SER A 414 24.85 -18.43 4.41
N SER A 415 24.03 -17.50 4.93
CA SER A 415 22.65 -17.74 5.37
C SER A 415 21.75 -18.26 4.25
N MET A 416 22.05 -17.96 2.97
CA MET A 416 21.29 -18.40 1.80
C MET A 416 21.55 -19.86 1.42
N ASP A 417 21.27 -20.77 2.32
CA ASP A 417 21.61 -22.20 2.23
C ASP A 417 20.81 -22.99 1.15
N ALA A 418 19.86 -22.34 0.51
CA ALA A 418 19.07 -22.90 -0.60
C ALA A 418 19.67 -22.63 -1.99
N LEU A 419 20.72 -21.80 -2.09
CA LEU A 419 21.33 -21.44 -3.37
C LEU A 419 21.86 -22.65 -4.13
N GLU A 420 21.45 -22.77 -5.41
CA GLU A 420 21.90 -23.75 -6.36
C GLU A 420 22.80 -23.15 -7.45
N THR A 421 22.56 -21.89 -7.82
CA THR A 421 23.31 -21.18 -8.86
C THR A 421 23.72 -19.78 -8.37
N ILE A 422 24.99 -19.44 -8.58
CA ILE A 422 25.53 -18.12 -8.37
C ILE A 422 26.28 -17.70 -9.63
N ASP A 423 25.79 -16.65 -10.29
CA ASP A 423 26.41 -16.07 -11.46
C ASP A 423 26.77 -14.60 -11.22
N LEU A 424 28.06 -14.34 -11.04
CA LEU A 424 28.65 -13.04 -10.77
C LEU A 424 29.62 -12.61 -11.88
N HIS A 425 29.59 -13.27 -13.05
CA HIS A 425 30.58 -13.00 -14.09
C HIS A 425 30.50 -11.58 -14.66
N ASN A 426 31.59 -11.12 -15.24
CA ASN A 426 31.67 -9.82 -15.89
C ASN A 426 31.31 -8.64 -14.95
N ASN A 427 31.97 -8.60 -13.78
CA ASN A 427 31.91 -7.51 -12.81
C ASN A 427 33.33 -7.02 -12.45
N THR A 428 33.46 -6.16 -11.46
CA THR A 428 34.75 -5.69 -10.96
C THR A 428 34.97 -6.05 -9.50
N ILE A 429 34.41 -7.19 -9.07
CA ILE A 429 34.53 -7.70 -7.69
C ILE A 429 36.00 -8.09 -7.45
N GLU A 430 36.53 -7.67 -6.31
CA GLU A 430 37.94 -7.88 -5.92
C GLU A 430 38.06 -8.61 -4.58
N GLY A 431 39.27 -8.77 -4.08
CA GLY A 431 39.56 -9.50 -2.85
C GLY A 431 39.63 -11.01 -3.06
N PRO A 432 39.78 -11.79 -1.98
CA PRO A 432 39.86 -13.25 -2.04
C PRO A 432 38.48 -13.86 -2.30
N ILE A 433 38.43 -15.01 -2.98
CA ILE A 433 37.20 -15.81 -3.08
C ILE A 433 36.83 -16.33 -1.68
N PRO A 434 35.62 -16.02 -1.14
CA PRO A 434 35.25 -16.44 0.21
C PRO A 434 35.07 -17.97 0.33
N ASP A 435 35.57 -18.54 1.44
CA ASP A 435 35.53 -19.99 1.70
C ASP A 435 34.10 -20.54 1.86
N PHE A 436 33.15 -19.71 2.37
CA PHE A 436 31.75 -20.11 2.58
C PHE A 436 31.06 -20.57 1.29
N LEU A 437 31.48 -20.06 0.11
CA LEU A 437 30.88 -20.45 -1.18
C LEU A 437 30.99 -21.96 -1.44
N GLY A 438 32.10 -22.59 -1.05
CA GLY A 438 32.26 -24.03 -1.14
C GLY A 438 31.54 -24.83 -0.05
N LEU A 439 31.00 -24.17 0.95
CA LEU A 439 30.25 -24.77 2.06
C LEU A 439 28.73 -24.66 1.88
N LEU A 440 28.25 -23.95 0.87
CA LEU A 440 26.83 -23.87 0.55
C LEU A 440 26.28 -25.25 0.16
N PRO A 441 25.29 -25.79 0.89
CA PRO A 441 24.97 -27.23 0.83
C PRO A 441 24.29 -27.66 -0.46
N LYS A 442 23.68 -26.73 -1.22
CA LYS A 442 22.93 -27.03 -2.45
C LYS A 442 23.58 -26.45 -3.71
N LEU A 443 24.70 -25.74 -3.58
CA LEU A 443 25.34 -25.07 -4.71
C LEU A 443 25.81 -26.09 -5.76
N LYS A 444 25.43 -25.84 -7.01
CA LYS A 444 25.74 -26.67 -8.18
C LYS A 444 26.62 -25.92 -9.18
N THR A 445 26.33 -24.62 -9.39
CA THR A 445 27.02 -23.79 -10.38
C THR A 445 27.49 -22.50 -9.74
N LEU A 446 28.77 -22.16 -9.94
CA LEU A 446 29.43 -20.95 -9.44
C LEU A 446 30.25 -20.31 -10.55
N ASN A 447 29.76 -19.21 -11.11
CA ASN A 447 30.46 -18.46 -12.14
C ASN A 447 31.00 -17.13 -11.57
N LEU A 448 32.31 -17.06 -11.37
CA LEU A 448 33.07 -15.89 -10.90
C LEU A 448 33.96 -15.31 -11.98
N SER A 449 33.86 -15.79 -13.24
CA SER A 449 34.76 -15.40 -14.33
C SER A 449 34.67 -13.90 -14.66
N HIS A 450 35.72 -13.37 -15.27
CA HIS A 450 35.80 -11.95 -15.66
C HIS A 450 35.56 -10.98 -14.50
N ASN A 451 36.34 -11.14 -13.43
CA ASN A 451 36.35 -10.30 -12.23
C ASN A 451 37.80 -9.96 -11.84
N ARG A 452 38.00 -9.39 -10.66
CA ARG A 452 39.32 -9.04 -10.11
C ARG A 452 39.68 -9.84 -8.87
N PHE A 453 39.07 -11.02 -8.65
CA PHE A 453 39.41 -11.86 -7.53
C PHE A 453 40.90 -12.20 -7.50
N ASN A 454 41.50 -12.19 -6.30
CA ASN A 454 42.92 -12.46 -6.09
C ASN A 454 43.11 -13.59 -5.05
N GLY A 455 44.38 -13.86 -4.71
CA GLY A 455 44.70 -14.93 -3.79
C GLY A 455 44.53 -16.34 -4.40
N SER A 456 44.32 -17.33 -3.58
CA SER A 456 44.16 -18.73 -3.99
C SER A 456 42.69 -19.18 -3.96
N ILE A 457 42.33 -20.14 -4.82
CA ILE A 457 41.03 -20.79 -4.73
C ILE A 457 40.91 -21.50 -3.37
N PRO A 458 39.84 -21.21 -2.59
CA PRO A 458 39.65 -21.79 -1.25
C PRO A 458 39.64 -23.31 -1.25
N PRO A 459 40.11 -23.95 -0.16
CA PRO A 459 40.09 -25.41 -0.04
C PRO A 459 38.69 -26.00 -0.15
N SER A 460 37.66 -25.32 0.35
CA SER A 460 36.26 -25.73 0.29
C SER A 460 35.74 -25.90 -1.15
N LEU A 461 36.28 -25.15 -2.10
CA LEU A 461 35.93 -25.23 -3.51
C LEU A 461 36.78 -26.27 -4.28
N LYS A 462 37.83 -26.82 -3.66
CA LYS A 462 38.62 -27.89 -4.27
C LYS A 462 37.96 -29.23 -4.02
N ASN A 463 37.88 -30.07 -5.02
CA ASN A 463 37.28 -31.42 -4.93
C ASN A 463 35.77 -31.47 -4.63
N THR A 464 35.03 -30.42 -4.97
CA THR A 464 33.57 -30.38 -4.91
C THR A 464 32.95 -30.92 -6.20
N LYS A 465 31.62 -31.15 -6.16
CA LYS A 465 30.83 -31.42 -7.37
C LYS A 465 30.27 -30.14 -8.02
N ILE A 466 30.67 -28.99 -7.49
CA ILE A 466 30.21 -27.68 -7.97
C ILE A 466 30.93 -27.41 -9.32
N GLU A 467 30.17 -27.03 -10.33
CA GLU A 467 30.72 -26.52 -11.59
C GLU A 467 31.18 -25.08 -11.37
N ILE A 468 32.51 -24.87 -11.45
CA ILE A 468 33.12 -23.59 -11.07
C ILE A 468 33.85 -22.99 -12.28
N ASP A 469 33.54 -21.72 -12.61
CA ASP A 469 34.32 -20.91 -13.54
C ASP A 469 34.95 -19.72 -12.81
N THR A 470 36.28 -19.68 -12.79
CA THR A 470 37.09 -18.59 -12.20
C THR A 470 38.00 -17.95 -13.24
N THR A 471 37.77 -18.19 -14.52
CA THR A 471 38.63 -17.67 -15.60
C THR A 471 38.66 -16.13 -15.61
N ASN A 472 39.75 -15.58 -16.11
CA ASN A 472 39.95 -14.12 -16.22
C ASN A 472 39.83 -13.39 -14.86
N ASN A 473 40.50 -13.92 -13.83
CA ASN A 473 40.73 -13.32 -12.53
C ASN A 473 42.22 -13.21 -12.24
N CYS A 474 42.62 -12.58 -11.13
CA CYS A 474 44.04 -12.43 -10.72
C CYS A 474 44.44 -13.47 -9.65
N LEU A 475 43.96 -14.71 -9.77
CA LEU A 475 44.23 -15.77 -8.80
C LEU A 475 45.66 -16.30 -8.90
N SER A 476 46.19 -16.79 -7.76
CA SER A 476 47.53 -17.37 -7.67
C SER A 476 47.74 -18.50 -8.69
N GLY A 477 48.80 -18.35 -9.51
CA GLY A 477 49.09 -19.31 -10.58
C GLY A 477 48.38 -19.05 -11.91
N MET A 478 47.53 -18.03 -12.00
CA MET A 478 46.88 -17.58 -13.21
C MET A 478 47.53 -16.29 -13.73
N LYS A 479 47.49 -16.06 -15.05
CA LYS A 479 47.92 -14.81 -15.62
C LYS A 479 46.83 -13.79 -15.42
N CYS A 480 47.09 -12.76 -14.59
CA CYS A 480 46.12 -11.68 -14.38
C CYS A 480 45.85 -11.00 -15.75
N PRO A 481 44.57 -10.80 -16.12
CA PRO A 481 44.22 -10.05 -17.31
C PRO A 481 44.90 -8.67 -17.24
N LEU A 482 45.60 -8.26 -18.26
CA LEU A 482 46.15 -6.91 -18.34
C LEU A 482 44.97 -5.95 -18.18
N LEU A 483 45.03 -5.11 -17.15
CA LEU A 483 44.12 -3.98 -17.02
C LEU A 483 44.18 -3.24 -18.35
N PHE A 484 43.11 -3.26 -19.12
CA PHE A 484 42.98 -2.35 -20.25
C PHE A 484 43.20 -0.95 -19.68
N ASP A 485 44.24 -0.31 -20.18
CA ASP A 485 44.60 1.06 -19.89
C ASP A 485 43.32 1.88 -19.70
N THR A 486 43.21 2.52 -18.56
CA THR A 486 42.22 3.55 -18.33
C THR A 486 42.46 4.63 -19.37
N GLN A 487 41.80 4.52 -20.52
CA GLN A 487 41.64 5.70 -21.35
C GLN A 487 40.96 6.74 -20.46
N PRO A 488 41.59 7.91 -20.25
CA PRO A 488 40.94 8.95 -19.48
C PRO A 488 39.55 9.20 -20.10
N PRO A 489 38.53 9.44 -19.30
CA PRO A 489 37.18 9.71 -19.81
C PRO A 489 37.32 10.80 -20.90
N PRO A 490 36.60 10.69 -22.03
CA PRO A 490 36.61 11.72 -23.04
C PRO A 490 36.28 13.05 -22.36
N PRO A 491 36.97 14.15 -22.71
CA PRO A 491 36.70 15.45 -22.12
C PRO A 491 35.21 15.76 -22.30
N PRO A 492 34.57 16.38 -21.31
CA PRO A 492 33.17 16.75 -21.43
C PRO A 492 32.93 17.53 -22.72
N PRO A 493 31.84 17.32 -23.45
CA PRO A 493 31.56 18.04 -24.67
C PRO A 493 31.64 19.54 -24.39
N GLN A 494 32.51 20.23 -25.09
CA GLN A 494 32.61 21.68 -25.01
C GLN A 494 31.29 22.26 -25.47
N LEU A 495 30.58 22.93 -24.56
CA LEU A 495 29.44 23.78 -24.87
C LEU A 495 29.95 24.85 -25.86
N PHE A 496 29.64 24.69 -27.13
CA PHE A 496 29.71 25.78 -28.10
C PHE A 496 28.68 26.82 -27.64
N LEU A 497 29.19 27.93 -27.10
CA LEU A 497 28.43 29.17 -26.98
C LEU A 497 28.10 29.63 -28.41
N GLY A 498 26.95 29.27 -28.89
CA GLY A 498 26.37 29.79 -30.13
C GLY A 498 25.85 31.21 -29.88
N ASP A 499 26.26 32.10 -30.76
CA ASP A 499 25.89 33.51 -30.82
C ASP A 499 24.38 33.72 -30.71
N GLU A 500 24.02 34.61 -29.81
CA GLU A 500 22.70 35.23 -29.74
C GLU A 500 22.44 36.10 -30.96
N THR A 501 21.65 35.65 -31.90
CA THR A 501 20.76 36.54 -32.71
C THR A 501 19.80 35.67 -33.50
N ASN A 502 18.56 35.54 -33.00
CA ASN A 502 17.30 35.42 -33.76
C ASN A 502 16.23 34.75 -32.88
N SER A 503 15.59 35.53 -32.04
CA SER A 503 14.34 35.17 -31.41
C SER A 503 13.15 35.58 -32.28
N PRO A 504 12.21 34.70 -32.60
CA PRO A 504 10.91 35.13 -33.16
C PRO A 504 10.03 35.72 -32.08
N PRO A 505 9.12 36.66 -32.39
CA PRO A 505 8.28 37.35 -31.43
C PRO A 505 7.18 36.44 -30.85
N PRO A 506 6.70 36.73 -29.64
CA PRO A 506 5.68 35.93 -28.96
C PRO A 506 4.31 36.04 -29.66
N PRO A 507 3.48 34.99 -29.66
CA PRO A 507 2.13 35.05 -30.17
C PRO A 507 1.19 35.81 -29.22
N LEU A 508 0.30 36.58 -29.81
CA LEU A 508 -0.74 37.40 -29.22
C LEU A 508 -1.72 36.56 -28.37
N LEU A 509 -1.99 37.01 -27.17
CA LEU A 509 -3.08 36.59 -26.29
C LEU A 509 -4.43 36.91 -26.98
N LEU A 510 -5.22 35.88 -27.25
CA LEU A 510 -6.66 36.00 -27.45
C LEU A 510 -7.36 35.57 -26.16
N SER A 511 -8.06 36.51 -25.56
CA SER A 511 -9.00 36.34 -24.48
C SER A 511 -10.20 35.49 -24.95
N GLY A 512 -10.54 34.46 -24.16
CA GLY A 512 -11.75 33.66 -24.40
C GLY A 512 -12.13 32.87 -23.16
N ASP A 513 -13.14 33.38 -22.52
CA ASP A 513 -14.14 32.83 -21.62
C ASP A 513 -13.84 31.52 -20.83
N GLU A 514 -13.83 31.66 -19.52
CA GLU A 514 -13.99 30.57 -18.54
C GLU A 514 -15.35 29.85 -18.73
N PRO A 515 -15.37 28.54 -18.51
CA PRO A 515 -16.52 27.90 -17.91
C PRO A 515 -16.14 27.36 -16.52
N SER A 516 -16.71 27.99 -15.50
CA SER A 516 -16.84 27.45 -14.16
C SER A 516 -17.54 26.09 -14.22
N GLY A 517 -16.78 25.02 -13.99
CA GLY A 517 -17.28 23.66 -13.89
C GLY A 517 -16.77 23.00 -12.62
N ASN A 518 -17.53 23.15 -11.53
CA ASN A 518 -17.43 22.29 -10.35
C ASN A 518 -17.73 20.84 -10.77
N GLY A 519 -16.71 20.09 -11.12
CA GLY A 519 -16.79 18.66 -11.42
C GLY A 519 -16.80 17.84 -10.13
N SER A 520 -17.91 17.89 -9.39
CA SER A 520 -18.20 16.89 -8.37
C SER A 520 -18.32 15.52 -9.02
N MET A 521 -17.47 14.60 -8.57
CA MET A 521 -17.36 13.23 -9.02
C MET A 521 -18.65 12.45 -8.71
N LYS A 522 -19.50 12.29 -9.70
CA LYS A 522 -20.63 11.33 -9.65
C LYS A 522 -20.11 9.96 -10.08
N ARG A 523 -19.68 9.15 -9.14
CA ARG A 523 -19.72 7.68 -9.33
C ARG A 523 -21.19 7.27 -9.26
N ASP A 524 -21.53 6.32 -10.11
CA ASP A 524 -22.86 5.76 -10.33
C ASP A 524 -23.67 5.56 -9.03
N LEU A 525 -24.58 6.48 -8.74
CA LEU A 525 -25.47 6.48 -7.56
C LEU A 525 -26.58 5.42 -7.66
N SER A 526 -26.51 4.49 -8.62
CA SER A 526 -27.48 3.40 -8.78
C SER A 526 -27.34 2.28 -7.74
N LEU A 527 -26.50 2.44 -6.71
CA LEU A 527 -26.13 1.38 -5.76
C LEU A 527 -27.11 1.21 -4.59
N ILE A 528 -28.05 2.15 -4.37
CA ILE A 528 -28.99 2.07 -3.24
C ILE A 528 -30.41 2.33 -3.74
N ARG A 529 -31.30 1.37 -3.53
CA ARG A 529 -32.76 1.47 -3.72
C ARG A 529 -33.51 1.27 -2.42
#